data_e8d589df875b8581873c1273ea1ec714
#
_entry.id   e8d589df875b8581873c1273ea1ec714
#
_cell.length_a   1.000
_cell.length_b   1.000
_cell.length_c   1.000
_cell.angle_alpha   90.00
_cell.angle_beta   90.00
_cell.angle_gamma   90.00
#
_symmetry.space_group_name_H-M   'P 1'
#
loop_
_entity.id
_entity.type
_entity.pdbx_description
1 polymer ?
#
loop_
_entity_poly.entity_id
_entity_poly.type
_entity_poly.pdbx_seq_one_letter_code
_entity_poly.pdbx_strand_id
1 'polypeptide(L)'
;MQVTSTYRFARISAFKAREVTRVIQGRSASDALDVLAFSPKKAALLVKKTLKSAIANAENNAELKVDTLLVKEAVVGEGPTFKRFRARARGSASPLRKRTSHIRIVLSDELTPKAPIKRAERRSASRKGSAGKKPKVDPDSVKGASGTLPAHEVAPQKVEEPAQPTEPVSETKPAEQKE
;
A
#
# COMPACT_ATOMS: atom_id res chain seq x y z
N MET A 1 -17.29 24.38 3.92
CA MET A 1 -16.60 24.82 2.67
C MET A 1 -15.85 23.66 2.02
N GLN A 2 -15.57 23.65 0.69
CA GLN A 2 -14.87 22.53 0.05
C GLN A 2 -13.70 23.03 -0.78
N VAL A 3 -12.53 22.41 -0.58
CA VAL A 3 -11.29 22.74 -1.29
C VAL A 3 -10.80 21.52 -2.05
N THR A 4 -10.38 21.71 -3.31
CA THR A 4 -9.96 20.62 -4.18
C THR A 4 -8.52 20.78 -4.64
N SER A 5 -7.80 19.66 -4.71
CA SER A 5 -6.51 19.58 -5.38
C SER A 5 -6.49 18.39 -6.34
N THR A 6 -5.87 18.57 -7.50
CA THR A 6 -5.82 17.55 -8.55
C THR A 6 -4.39 17.38 -9.08
N TYR A 7 -3.88 16.16 -8.98
CA TYR A 7 -2.62 15.76 -9.61
C TYR A 7 -2.90 14.99 -10.89
N ARG A 8 -2.59 15.58 -12.04
CA ARG A 8 -2.84 14.99 -13.36
C ARG A 8 -1.63 14.18 -13.84
N PHE A 9 -1.88 13.13 -14.61
CA PHE A 9 -0.88 12.30 -15.27
C PHE A 9 0.14 11.62 -14.32
N ALA A 10 -0.29 11.24 -13.13
CA ALA A 10 0.53 10.50 -12.18
C ALA A 10 1.00 9.19 -12.81
N ARG A 11 2.32 8.92 -12.78
CA ARG A 11 2.93 7.71 -13.39
C ARG A 11 2.72 6.47 -12.53
N ILE A 12 1.45 6.15 -12.29
CA ILE A 12 1.00 4.97 -11.54
C ILE A 12 -0.34 4.50 -12.11
N SER A 13 -0.64 3.20 -12.00
CA SER A 13 -1.96 2.69 -12.42
C SER A 13 -3.04 3.12 -11.42
N ALA A 14 -4.24 3.40 -11.92
CA ALA A 14 -5.38 3.81 -11.11
C ALA A 14 -5.73 2.80 -10.01
N PHE A 15 -5.65 1.49 -10.29
CA PHE A 15 -5.90 0.44 -9.29
C PHE A 15 -5.01 0.57 -8.06
N LYS A 16 -3.69 0.74 -8.25
CA LYS A 16 -2.73 0.89 -7.15
C LYS A 16 -2.93 2.17 -6.36
N ALA A 17 -3.37 3.25 -7.03
CA ALA A 17 -3.68 4.51 -6.36
C ALA A 17 -5.00 4.41 -5.57
N ARG A 18 -6.04 3.74 -6.10
CA ARG A 18 -7.33 3.53 -5.43
C ARG A 18 -7.22 2.78 -4.10
N GLU A 19 -6.29 1.83 -4.00
CA GLU A 19 -6.02 1.12 -2.73
C GLU A 19 -5.61 2.08 -1.62
N VAL A 20 -4.79 3.09 -1.94
CA VAL A 20 -4.31 4.07 -0.97
C VAL A 20 -5.37 5.13 -0.68
N THR A 21 -6.08 5.61 -1.71
CA THR A 21 -7.12 6.64 -1.52
C THR A 21 -8.29 6.13 -0.68
N ARG A 22 -8.65 4.85 -0.76
CA ARG A 22 -9.71 4.24 0.09
C ARG A 22 -9.37 4.29 1.59
N VAL A 23 -8.09 4.27 1.94
CA VAL A 23 -7.66 4.27 3.34
C VAL A 23 -7.78 5.65 3.97
N ILE A 24 -7.63 6.72 3.18
CA ILE A 24 -7.65 8.10 3.67
C ILE A 24 -9.04 8.75 3.64
N GLN A 25 -9.98 8.22 2.87
CA GLN A 25 -11.34 8.78 2.80
C GLN A 25 -12.05 8.77 4.15
N GLY A 26 -12.64 9.92 4.52
CA GLY A 26 -13.37 10.12 5.77
C GLY A 26 -12.49 10.25 7.01
N ARG A 27 -11.17 10.44 6.84
CA ARG A 27 -10.24 10.73 7.94
C ARG A 27 -9.95 12.21 8.04
N SER A 28 -9.42 12.65 9.20
CA SER A 28 -8.86 13.99 9.34
C SER A 28 -7.65 14.18 8.42
N ALA A 29 -7.34 15.41 8.04
CA ALA A 29 -6.22 15.71 7.16
C ALA A 29 -4.87 15.31 7.82
N SER A 30 -4.73 15.51 9.14
CA SER A 30 -3.57 15.11 9.94
C SER A 30 -3.39 13.59 9.95
N ASP A 31 -4.41 12.83 10.36
CA ASP A 31 -4.35 11.35 10.37
C ASP A 31 -4.06 10.77 8.98
N ALA A 32 -4.63 11.38 7.93
CA ALA A 32 -4.39 10.95 6.56
C ALA A 32 -2.92 11.15 6.15
N LEU A 33 -2.26 12.24 6.56
CA LEU A 33 -0.84 12.47 6.32
C LEU A 33 0.05 11.45 7.03
N ASP A 34 -0.29 11.07 8.26
CA ASP A 34 0.44 10.09 9.05
C ASP A 34 0.32 8.68 8.46
N VAL A 35 -0.89 8.26 8.12
CA VAL A 35 -1.12 6.97 7.45
C VAL A 35 -0.36 6.88 6.13
N LEU A 36 -0.32 7.97 5.35
CA LEU A 36 0.43 8.03 4.09
C LEU A 36 1.95 8.05 4.32
N ALA A 37 2.44 8.58 5.44
CA ALA A 37 3.86 8.57 5.78
C ALA A 37 4.38 7.15 6.06
N PHE A 38 3.61 6.35 6.80
CA PHE A 38 3.95 4.96 7.13
C PHE A 38 3.72 3.96 5.98
N SER A 39 3.01 4.36 4.93
CA SER A 39 2.71 3.45 3.82
C SER A 39 3.90 3.28 2.88
N PRO A 40 4.43 2.04 2.66
CA PRO A 40 5.56 1.79 1.77
C PRO A 40 5.19 1.86 0.28
N LYS A 41 3.91 2.09 -0.04
CA LYS A 41 3.41 2.11 -1.43
C LYS A 41 3.84 3.38 -2.15
N LYS A 42 4.39 3.26 -3.38
CA LYS A 42 4.72 4.41 -4.24
C LYS A 42 3.52 5.37 -4.44
N ALA A 43 2.30 4.85 -4.46
CA ALA A 43 1.09 5.66 -4.55
C ALA A 43 0.94 6.63 -3.38
N ALA A 44 1.35 6.22 -2.17
CA ALA A 44 1.23 7.04 -0.96
C ALA A 44 2.02 8.35 -1.09
N LEU A 45 3.22 8.33 -1.69
CA LEU A 45 4.01 9.53 -1.92
C LEU A 45 3.29 10.54 -2.83
N LEU A 46 2.63 10.05 -3.90
CA LEU A 46 1.90 10.91 -4.84
C LEU A 46 0.63 11.47 -4.20
N VAL A 47 -0.12 10.63 -3.49
CA VAL A 47 -1.33 11.03 -2.76
C VAL A 47 -0.98 12.01 -1.63
N LYS A 48 0.13 11.80 -0.91
CA LYS A 48 0.63 12.72 0.14
C LYS A 48 0.94 14.10 -0.43
N LYS A 49 1.59 14.17 -1.62
CA LYS A 49 1.84 15.46 -2.29
C LYS A 49 0.56 16.19 -2.66
N THR A 50 -0.43 15.46 -3.20
CA THR A 50 -1.72 16.05 -3.55
C THR A 50 -2.48 16.51 -2.31
N LEU A 51 -2.44 15.73 -1.22
CA LEU A 51 -3.07 16.11 0.05
C LEU A 51 -2.43 17.36 0.65
N LYS A 52 -1.10 17.45 0.68
CA LYS A 52 -0.40 18.66 1.15
C LYS A 52 -0.77 19.90 0.32
N SER A 53 -0.89 19.75 -1.00
CA SER A 53 -1.35 20.84 -1.86
C SER A 53 -2.81 21.24 -1.57
N ALA A 54 -3.68 20.28 -1.24
CA ALA A 54 -5.06 20.55 -0.86
C ALA A 54 -5.14 21.30 0.47
N ILE A 55 -4.31 20.94 1.45
CA ILE A 55 -4.21 21.62 2.74
C ILE A 55 -3.73 23.06 2.54
N ALA A 56 -2.63 23.26 1.81
CA ALA A 56 -2.12 24.60 1.52
C ALA A 56 -3.14 25.49 0.77
N ASN A 57 -3.92 24.89 -0.15
CA ASN A 57 -5.02 25.62 -0.80
C ASN A 57 -6.15 25.98 0.19
N ALA A 58 -6.39 25.15 1.19
CA ALA A 58 -7.40 25.41 2.22
C ALA A 58 -6.96 26.54 3.16
N GLU A 59 -5.69 26.55 3.56
CA GLU A 59 -5.12 27.61 4.41
C GLU A 59 -5.05 28.95 3.68
N ASN A 60 -4.48 28.97 2.47
CA ASN A 60 -4.19 30.22 1.77
C ASN A 60 -5.41 30.84 1.08
N ASN A 61 -6.31 30.02 0.52
CA ASN A 61 -7.42 30.53 -0.30
C ASN A 61 -8.75 30.55 0.45
N ALA A 62 -8.92 29.67 1.43
CA ALA A 62 -10.17 29.53 2.17
C ALA A 62 -10.04 29.89 3.66
N GLU A 63 -8.85 30.22 4.13
CA GLU A 63 -8.53 30.60 5.52
C GLU A 63 -9.01 29.56 6.55
N LEU A 64 -9.06 28.29 6.15
CA LEU A 64 -9.53 27.18 6.98
C LEU A 64 -8.41 26.64 7.87
N LYS A 65 -8.75 26.27 9.11
CA LYS A 65 -7.79 25.63 10.02
C LYS A 65 -7.58 24.15 9.64
N VAL A 66 -6.33 23.70 9.62
CA VAL A 66 -5.96 22.33 9.24
C VAL A 66 -6.64 21.27 10.10
N ASP A 67 -6.79 21.56 11.41
CA ASP A 67 -7.35 20.62 12.39
C ASP A 67 -8.84 20.28 12.15
N THR A 68 -9.55 21.18 11.47
CA THR A 68 -10.98 20.97 11.14
C THR A 68 -11.19 20.28 9.80
N LEU A 69 -10.10 20.12 9.00
CA LEU A 69 -10.20 19.58 7.66
C LEU A 69 -10.34 18.06 7.64
N LEU A 70 -11.32 17.58 6.88
CA LEU A 70 -11.58 16.15 6.65
C LEU A 70 -11.49 15.82 5.17
N VAL A 71 -11.00 14.64 4.86
CA VAL A 71 -10.95 14.12 3.48
C VAL A 71 -12.33 13.63 3.09
N LYS A 72 -13.12 14.48 2.44
CA LYS A 72 -14.46 14.13 1.94
C LYS A 72 -14.37 13.07 0.85
N GLU A 73 -13.58 13.34 -0.18
CA GLU A 73 -13.44 12.46 -1.32
C GLU A 73 -11.97 12.36 -1.76
N ALA A 74 -11.56 11.16 -2.15
CA ALA A 74 -10.28 10.91 -2.78
C ALA A 74 -10.52 9.99 -4.00
N VAL A 75 -10.69 10.60 -5.15
CA VAL A 75 -11.05 9.92 -6.40
C VAL A 75 -9.84 9.74 -7.28
N VAL A 76 -9.75 8.57 -7.93
CA VAL A 76 -8.69 8.28 -8.88
C VAL A 76 -9.30 7.91 -10.23
N GLY A 77 -9.11 8.80 -11.21
CA GLY A 77 -9.44 8.58 -12.61
C GLY A 77 -8.33 7.86 -13.38
N GLU A 78 -8.67 7.19 -14.45
CA GLU A 78 -7.69 6.60 -15.35
C GLU A 78 -7.20 7.66 -16.34
N GLY A 79 -5.87 7.71 -16.51
CA GLY A 79 -5.23 8.57 -17.50
C GLY A 79 -4.78 7.80 -18.74
N PRO A 80 -4.21 8.50 -19.73
CA PRO A 80 -3.74 7.88 -20.95
C PRO A 80 -2.68 6.81 -20.67
N THR A 81 -2.71 5.75 -21.46
CA THR A 81 -1.75 4.65 -21.35
C THR A 81 -0.70 4.76 -22.45
N PHE A 82 0.57 4.85 -22.08
CA PHE A 82 1.67 4.83 -23.02
C PHE A 82 2.00 3.40 -23.42
N LYS A 83 1.85 3.08 -24.70
CA LYS A 83 2.21 1.79 -25.26
C LYS A 83 3.72 1.75 -25.52
N ARG A 84 4.39 0.67 -25.11
CA ARG A 84 5.82 0.40 -25.34
C ARG A 84 5.99 -1.06 -25.69
N PHE A 85 7.09 -1.39 -26.31
CA PHE A 85 7.45 -2.78 -26.64
C PHE A 85 8.68 -3.18 -25.86
N ARG A 86 8.74 -4.44 -25.50
CA ARG A 86 9.92 -5.07 -24.90
C ARG A 86 10.31 -6.25 -25.76
N ALA A 87 11.56 -6.25 -26.25
CA ALA A 87 12.12 -7.38 -26.96
C ALA A 87 12.15 -8.63 -26.06
N ARG A 88 11.84 -9.78 -26.67
CA ARG A 88 11.81 -11.09 -26.04
C ARG A 88 12.68 -12.06 -26.84
N ALA A 89 12.84 -13.29 -26.33
CA ALA A 89 13.57 -14.34 -27.02
C ALA A 89 12.97 -14.64 -28.41
N ARG A 90 13.78 -15.19 -29.30
CA ARG A 90 13.42 -15.61 -30.68
C ARG A 90 12.84 -14.47 -31.54
N GLY A 91 13.35 -13.25 -31.39
CA GLY A 91 12.91 -12.09 -32.18
C GLY A 91 11.48 -11.60 -31.91
N SER A 92 10.77 -12.17 -30.92
CA SER A 92 9.44 -11.71 -30.56
C SER A 92 9.46 -10.41 -29.74
N ALA A 93 8.36 -9.64 -29.74
CA ALA A 93 8.20 -8.43 -28.95
C ALA A 93 6.87 -8.50 -28.16
N SER A 94 6.91 -8.16 -26.88
CA SER A 94 5.70 -8.08 -26.05
C SER A 94 5.31 -6.64 -25.77
N PRO A 95 4.00 -6.28 -25.83
CA PRO A 95 3.54 -4.92 -25.51
C PRO A 95 3.64 -4.63 -24.02
N LEU A 96 4.18 -3.46 -23.68
CA LEU A 96 4.26 -2.95 -22.33
C LEU A 96 3.37 -1.71 -22.20
N ARG A 97 2.40 -1.74 -21.27
CA ARG A 97 1.49 -0.63 -20.99
C ARG A 97 1.94 0.14 -19.77
N LYS A 98 2.44 1.36 -19.94
CA LYS A 98 2.72 2.29 -18.84
C LYS A 98 1.46 3.11 -18.57
N ARG A 99 0.67 2.70 -17.58
CA ARG A 99 -0.59 3.36 -17.21
C ARG A 99 -0.32 4.62 -16.40
N THR A 100 -1.12 5.65 -16.62
CA THR A 100 -1.16 6.86 -15.78
C THR A 100 -2.52 6.99 -15.11
N SER A 101 -2.61 7.86 -14.12
CA SER A 101 -3.84 8.15 -13.39
C SER A 101 -3.95 9.63 -13.04
N HIS A 102 -5.16 10.07 -12.74
CA HIS A 102 -5.47 11.39 -12.21
C HIS A 102 -5.96 11.25 -10.77
N ILE A 103 -5.33 11.93 -9.83
CA ILE A 103 -5.68 11.86 -8.41
C ILE A 103 -6.34 13.19 -8.04
N ARG A 104 -7.58 13.14 -7.56
CA ARG A 104 -8.34 14.30 -7.06
C ARG A 104 -8.67 14.07 -5.61
N ILE A 105 -8.35 15.06 -4.77
CA ILE A 105 -8.68 15.06 -3.34
C ILE A 105 -9.57 16.28 -3.06
N VAL A 106 -10.64 16.06 -2.33
CA VAL A 106 -11.57 17.07 -1.87
C VAL A 106 -11.55 17.09 -0.35
N LEU A 107 -11.18 18.22 0.23
CA LEU A 107 -11.26 18.48 1.67
C LEU A 107 -12.53 19.25 1.99
N SER A 108 -13.09 19.00 3.17
CA SER A 108 -14.27 19.71 3.70
C SER A 108 -14.13 19.88 5.21
N ASP A 109 -14.67 20.96 5.73
CA ASP A 109 -14.76 21.28 7.17
C ASP A 109 -16.09 20.80 7.81
N GLU A 110 -17.08 20.43 7.00
CA GLU A 110 -18.48 20.19 7.45
C GLU A 110 -18.78 18.71 7.78
N LEU A 111 -17.79 17.82 7.69
CA LEU A 111 -18.03 16.38 7.87
C LEU A 111 -17.59 15.92 9.27
N THR A 112 -18.33 14.98 9.84
CA THR A 112 -17.85 14.22 10.99
C THR A 112 -16.84 13.17 10.54
N PRO A 113 -15.70 13.03 11.22
CA PRO A 113 -14.71 12.03 10.86
C PRO A 113 -15.31 10.63 10.96
N LYS A 114 -15.09 9.83 9.92
CA LYS A 114 -15.51 8.41 9.94
C LYS A 114 -14.70 7.69 11.00
N ALA A 115 -15.38 7.17 12.01
CA ALA A 115 -14.74 6.39 13.07
C ALA A 115 -13.84 5.29 12.48
N PRO A 116 -12.63 5.07 13.03
CA PRO A 116 -11.73 4.03 12.55
C PRO A 116 -12.45 2.69 12.61
N ILE A 117 -12.44 1.96 11.48
CA ILE A 117 -13.06 0.64 11.40
C ILE A 117 -12.31 -0.28 12.36
N LYS A 118 -12.88 -0.55 13.54
CA LYS A 118 -12.35 -1.51 14.50
C LYS A 118 -12.43 -2.91 13.88
N ARG A 119 -11.33 -3.34 13.26
CA ARG A 119 -11.20 -4.66 12.62
C ARG A 119 -11.38 -5.84 13.58
N ALA A 120 -11.35 -5.57 14.89
CA ALA A 120 -11.48 -6.58 15.95
C ALA A 120 -12.92 -7.11 16.10
N GLU A 121 -13.94 -6.29 15.91
CA GLU A 121 -15.33 -6.70 16.19
C GLU A 121 -15.91 -7.65 15.13
N ARG A 122 -15.45 -7.59 13.89
CA ARG A 122 -15.88 -8.52 12.83
C ARG A 122 -15.37 -9.95 13.03
N ARG A 123 -14.22 -10.15 13.70
CA ARG A 123 -13.68 -11.48 13.98
C ARG A 123 -14.37 -12.19 15.14
N SER A 124 -14.95 -11.47 16.10
CA SER A 124 -15.68 -12.06 17.21
C SER A 124 -17.11 -12.45 16.82
N ALA A 125 -17.75 -11.71 15.94
CA ALA A 125 -19.10 -12.03 15.45
C ALA A 125 -19.12 -13.28 14.55
N SER A 126 -18.09 -13.50 13.70
CA SER A 126 -18.02 -14.69 12.84
C SER A 126 -17.67 -16.00 13.59
N ARG A 127 -17.04 -15.87 14.79
CA ARG A 127 -16.72 -17.05 15.62
C ARG A 127 -17.88 -17.54 16.48
N LYS A 128 -18.91 -16.73 16.73
CA LYS A 128 -20.10 -17.17 17.50
C LYS A 128 -21.13 -17.96 16.68
N GLY A 129 -21.00 -17.99 15.35
CA GLY A 129 -21.95 -18.67 14.45
C GLY A 129 -21.59 -20.13 14.08
N SER A 130 -20.41 -20.65 14.43
CA SER A 130 -19.98 -21.99 14.01
C SER A 130 -19.80 -23.02 15.13
N ALA A 131 -20.26 -22.73 16.36
CA ALA A 131 -20.23 -23.67 17.47
C ALA A 131 -21.55 -24.47 17.54
N GLY A 132 -21.80 -25.35 16.56
CA GLY A 132 -23.00 -26.16 16.60
C GLY A 132 -23.17 -27.07 15.40
N LYS A 133 -22.25 -28.01 15.19
CA LYS A 133 -22.54 -29.34 14.64
C LYS A 133 -21.26 -30.18 14.58
N LYS A 134 -21.03 -30.97 15.62
CA LYS A 134 -20.06 -32.06 15.52
C LYS A 134 -20.73 -33.16 14.66
N PRO A 135 -20.10 -33.63 13.59
CA PRO A 135 -20.58 -34.81 12.92
C PRO A 135 -20.37 -36.05 13.85
N LYS A 136 -21.42 -36.82 14.08
CA LYS A 136 -21.31 -38.13 14.69
C LYS A 136 -20.53 -39.00 13.70
N VAL A 137 -19.41 -39.54 14.12
CA VAL A 137 -18.66 -40.56 13.40
C VAL A 137 -19.16 -41.88 13.92
N ASP A 138 -19.78 -42.67 13.06
CA ASP A 138 -20.18 -44.05 13.32
C ASP A 138 -18.93 -44.92 13.37
N PRO A 139 -18.82 -45.90 14.35
CA PRO A 139 -17.58 -46.61 14.61
C PRO A 139 -17.35 -47.88 13.77
N ASP A 140 -18.00 -48.03 12.61
CA ASP A 140 -17.97 -49.34 11.86
C ASP A 140 -17.51 -49.19 10.39
N SER A 141 -16.35 -48.57 10.11
CA SER A 141 -15.72 -48.73 8.80
C SER A 141 -14.17 -48.64 8.88
N VAL A 142 -13.59 -49.51 9.64
CA VAL A 142 -12.13 -49.76 9.59
C VAL A 142 -11.90 -51.19 9.18
N LYS A 143 -11.85 -51.47 7.89
CA LYS A 143 -11.12 -52.61 7.32
C LYS A 143 -10.60 -52.30 5.93
N GLY A 144 -9.27 -52.29 5.83
CA GLY A 144 -8.56 -52.63 4.62
C GLY A 144 -8.01 -51.44 3.78
N ALA A 145 -6.77 -51.06 4.02
CA ALA A 145 -5.78 -50.85 2.96
C ALA A 145 -4.42 -50.56 3.59
N SER A 146 -3.59 -51.55 3.70
CA SER A 146 -2.15 -51.44 3.92
C SER A 146 -1.50 -50.86 2.66
N GLY A 147 -0.99 -49.63 2.75
CA GLY A 147 -0.20 -48.99 1.71
C GLY A 147 1.00 -48.30 2.35
N THR A 148 2.13 -48.99 2.26
CA THR A 148 3.46 -48.56 2.70
C THR A 148 3.87 -47.27 1.97
N LEU A 149 4.11 -46.17 2.69
CA LEU A 149 4.76 -44.98 2.16
C LEU A 149 6.25 -45.00 2.53
N PRO A 150 7.18 -44.71 1.61
CA PRO A 150 8.60 -44.66 1.92
C PRO A 150 8.93 -43.35 2.66
N ALA A 151 9.66 -43.48 3.75
CA ALA A 151 10.23 -42.42 4.52
C ALA A 151 11.29 -41.68 3.66
N HIS A 152 11.11 -40.39 3.43
CA HIS A 152 12.13 -39.51 2.89
C HIS A 152 12.80 -38.82 4.06
N GLU A 153 13.99 -39.29 4.36
CA GLU A 153 14.91 -38.75 5.38
C GLU A 153 15.50 -37.42 4.87
N VAL A 154 15.12 -36.30 5.46
CA VAL A 154 15.71 -35.00 5.19
C VAL A 154 16.78 -34.73 6.28
N ALA A 155 18.05 -34.83 5.88
CA ALA A 155 19.18 -34.41 6.69
C ALA A 155 19.20 -32.89 6.95
N PRO A 156 19.61 -32.43 8.14
CA PRO A 156 19.68 -30.99 8.44
C PRO A 156 20.88 -30.34 7.76
N GLN A 157 20.61 -29.35 6.90
CA GLN A 157 21.64 -28.48 6.34
C GLN A 157 22.11 -27.47 7.39
N LYS A 158 23.41 -27.48 7.60
CA LYS A 158 24.20 -26.58 8.45
C LYS A 158 24.09 -25.16 7.89
N VAL A 159 23.61 -24.25 8.72
CA VAL A 159 23.57 -22.81 8.44
C VAL A 159 24.99 -22.28 8.57
N GLU A 160 25.57 -21.83 7.47
CA GLU A 160 26.81 -21.04 7.46
C GLU A 160 26.51 -19.59 7.82
N GLU A 161 27.27 -19.09 8.77
CA GLU A 161 27.26 -17.74 9.33
C GLU A 161 27.81 -16.76 8.27
N PRO A 162 27.17 -15.63 7.95
CA PRO A 162 27.72 -14.65 7.02
C PRO A 162 28.81 -13.80 7.69
N ALA A 163 29.97 -13.79 7.04
CA ALA A 163 31.15 -13.03 7.37
C ALA A 163 30.88 -11.52 7.47
N GLN A 164 31.51 -10.87 8.43
CA GLN A 164 31.50 -9.44 8.68
C GLN A 164 32.15 -8.66 7.54
N PRO A 165 31.63 -7.50 7.11
CA PRO A 165 32.33 -6.63 6.18
C PRO A 165 33.40 -5.83 6.91
N THR A 166 34.63 -5.95 6.41
CA THR A 166 35.79 -5.14 6.77
C THR A 166 35.63 -3.70 6.30
N GLU A 167 35.88 -2.77 7.19
CA GLU A 167 35.98 -1.33 6.91
C GLU A 167 37.14 -1.02 5.96
N PRO A 168 37.00 -0.11 4.99
CA PRO A 168 38.13 0.53 4.37
C PRO A 168 38.40 1.90 5.01
N VAL A 169 39.55 1.97 5.66
CA VAL A 169 40.27 3.20 6.00
C VAL A 169 40.77 3.84 4.70
N SER A 170 40.55 5.13 4.51
CA SER A 170 41.58 6.11 4.12
C SER A 170 40.98 7.49 3.84
N GLU A 171 41.28 8.39 4.72
CA GLU A 171 41.31 9.83 4.50
C GLU A 171 42.23 10.18 3.35
N THR A 172 41.77 11.02 2.45
CA THR A 172 42.65 11.88 1.66
C THR A 172 42.01 13.27 1.52
N LYS A 173 42.52 14.22 2.26
CA LYS A 173 42.34 15.66 2.06
C LYS A 173 42.94 16.06 0.72
N PRO A 174 42.34 16.91 -0.09
CA PRO A 174 43.07 17.71 -1.07
C PRO A 174 43.41 19.09 -0.48
N ALA A 175 44.66 19.46 -0.74
CA ALA A 175 45.29 20.70 -0.37
C ALA A 175 44.69 21.91 -1.08
N GLU A 176 44.66 22.99 -0.31
CA GLU A 176 44.51 24.37 -0.71
C GLU A 176 45.63 24.78 -1.68
N GLN A 177 45.31 25.35 -2.83
CA GLN A 177 46.24 26.18 -3.61
C GLN A 177 45.57 27.52 -3.86
N LYS A 178 46.19 28.51 -3.22
CA LYS A 178 46.11 29.93 -3.57
C LYS A 178 46.80 30.15 -4.92
N GLU A 179 46.17 30.86 -5.80
CA GLU A 179 46.68 32.08 -6.50
C GLU A 179 45.53 32.77 -7.19
#